data_5e2f70080f388f56a0e8497ea2b823b3
#
_entry.id   5e2f70080f388f56a0e8497ea2b823b3
#
_cell.length_a   1.000
_cell.length_b   1.000
_cell.length_c   1.000
_cell.angle_alpha   90.00
_cell.angle_beta   90.00
_cell.angle_gamma   90.00
#
_symmetry.space_group_name_H-M   'P 1'
#
loop_
_entity.id
_entity.type
_entity.pdbx_description
1 polymer ?
#
loop_
_entity_poly.entity_id
_entity_poly.type
_entity_poly.pdbx_seq_one_letter_code
_entity_poly.pdbx_strand_id
1 'polypeptide(L)'
;MTAKAENKPKILIVDDNVPNLELLQAYLEDIDCQTELSTDGYDALEKVKDGSVDLIILDVMMPRLSGFEVCSRLKSSPETKNIPIIMVTALTELGDIERAINSGTDDFLSKPVNKLELITRVRTMLRIRDLTDKLERTLEYISEIESKLENN
;
A
#
# COMPACT_ATOMS: atom_id res chain seq x y z
N MET A 1 26.93 -1.88 -5.18
CA MET A 1 26.20 -1.12 -6.06
C MET A 1 24.87 -0.62 -5.53
N THR A 2 24.62 0.59 -5.81
CA THR A 2 23.47 1.32 -5.32
C THR A 2 22.12 0.81 -5.83
N ALA A 3 22.09 0.12 -6.98
CA ALA A 3 20.85 -0.35 -7.58
C ALA A 3 20.00 -1.21 -6.62
N LYS A 4 20.64 -2.03 -5.80
CA LYS A 4 19.93 -2.87 -4.84
C LYS A 4 19.35 -2.05 -3.68
N ALA A 5 20.06 -1.02 -3.24
CA ALA A 5 19.57 -0.11 -2.21
C ALA A 5 18.46 0.79 -2.76
N GLU A 6 18.55 1.19 -4.02
CA GLU A 6 17.54 1.99 -4.70
C GLU A 6 16.25 1.21 -4.91
N ASN A 7 16.33 -0.13 -4.94
CA ASN A 7 15.18 -1.00 -5.16
C ASN A 7 14.52 -1.50 -3.89
N LYS A 8 14.88 -0.93 -2.72
CA LYS A 8 14.18 -1.25 -1.48
C LYS A 8 12.73 -0.79 -1.59
N PRO A 9 11.77 -1.64 -1.21
CA PRO A 9 10.38 -1.21 -1.22
C PRO A 9 10.16 -0.06 -0.25
N LYS A 10 9.30 0.84 -0.63
CA LYS A 10 8.91 1.99 0.18
C LYS A 10 7.50 1.81 0.70
N ILE A 11 7.35 1.87 2.02
CA ILE A 11 6.08 1.70 2.70
C ILE A 11 5.65 3.03 3.30
N LEU A 12 4.47 3.49 2.91
CA LEU A 12 3.85 4.69 3.48
C LEU A 12 2.94 4.26 4.63
N ILE A 13 3.18 4.83 5.80
CA ILE A 13 2.37 4.57 7.00
C ILE A 13 1.54 5.81 7.28
N VAL A 14 0.23 5.67 7.34
CA VAL A 14 -0.72 6.77 7.48
C VAL A 14 -1.55 6.59 8.74
N ASP A 15 -1.42 7.50 9.70
CA ASP A 15 -2.16 7.50 10.95
C ASP A 15 -2.06 8.91 11.55
N ASP A 16 -3.16 9.47 12.03
CA ASP A 16 -3.15 10.79 12.64
C ASP A 16 -2.51 10.83 14.03
N ASN A 17 -2.23 9.67 14.61
CA ASN A 17 -1.57 9.52 15.91
C ASN A 17 -0.08 9.23 15.71
N VAL A 18 0.78 10.19 16.06
CA VAL A 18 2.23 10.05 15.88
C VAL A 18 2.83 8.86 16.62
N PRO A 19 2.48 8.58 17.89
CA PRO A 19 2.97 7.37 18.55
C PRO A 19 2.64 6.06 17.80
N ASN A 20 1.48 5.97 17.18
CA ASN A 20 1.13 4.81 16.35
C ASN A 20 2.03 4.70 15.13
N LEU A 21 2.32 5.81 14.46
CA LEU A 21 3.25 5.83 13.33
C LEU A 21 4.63 5.32 13.74
N GLU A 22 5.14 5.82 14.86
CA GLU A 22 6.45 5.41 15.37
C GLU A 22 6.50 3.93 15.73
N LEU A 23 5.41 3.41 16.33
CA LEU A 23 5.31 2.00 16.69
C LEU A 23 5.34 1.11 15.44
N LEU A 24 4.53 1.43 14.45
CA LEU A 24 4.49 0.66 13.21
C LEU A 24 5.81 0.74 12.46
N GLN A 25 6.43 1.91 12.44
CA GLN A 25 7.75 2.07 11.84
C GLN A 25 8.79 1.18 12.54
N ALA A 26 8.75 1.13 13.87
CA ALA A 26 9.64 0.27 14.64
C ALA A 26 9.41 -1.21 14.33
N TYR A 27 8.17 -1.62 14.19
CA TYR A 27 7.85 -3.00 13.81
C TYR A 27 8.42 -3.37 12.44
N LEU A 28 8.46 -2.42 11.53
CA LEU A 28 8.94 -2.66 10.16
C LEU A 28 10.47 -2.66 10.04
N GLU A 29 11.19 -2.36 11.12
CA GLU A 29 12.67 -2.43 11.10
C GLU A 29 13.19 -3.84 10.75
N ASP A 30 12.40 -4.89 11.00
CA ASP A 30 12.77 -6.26 10.65
C ASP A 30 12.64 -6.55 9.15
N ILE A 31 12.13 -5.62 8.38
CA ILE A 31 12.00 -5.73 6.93
C ILE A 31 12.97 -4.75 6.27
N ASP A 32 13.65 -5.21 5.23
CA ASP A 32 14.55 -4.35 4.46
C ASP A 32 13.75 -3.44 3.54
N CYS A 33 13.29 -2.32 4.08
CA CYS A 33 12.42 -1.38 3.39
C CYS A 33 12.72 0.06 3.82
N GLN A 34 12.23 1.00 3.01
CA GLN A 34 12.16 2.41 3.38
C GLN A 34 10.77 2.68 3.92
N THR A 35 10.67 3.57 4.90
CA THR A 35 9.37 3.97 5.44
C THR A 35 9.20 5.48 5.31
N GLU A 36 7.96 5.90 5.05
CA GLU A 36 7.57 7.30 5.04
C GLU A 36 6.30 7.43 5.86
N LEU A 37 6.17 8.50 6.60
CA LEU A 37 5.06 8.71 7.54
C LEU A 37 4.15 9.84 7.05
N SER A 38 2.84 9.66 7.24
CA SER A 38 1.86 10.70 6.94
C SER A 38 0.83 10.76 8.07
N THR A 39 0.46 11.97 8.46
CA THR A 39 -0.47 12.19 9.56
C THR A 39 -1.90 12.47 9.13
N ASP A 40 -2.16 12.57 7.83
CA ASP A 40 -3.54 12.74 7.32
C ASP A 40 -3.69 12.19 5.90
N GLY A 41 -4.96 11.99 5.51
CA GLY A 41 -5.27 11.37 4.23
C GLY A 41 -4.90 12.21 3.02
N TYR A 42 -5.01 13.53 3.10
CA TYR A 42 -4.64 14.41 1.98
C TYR A 42 -3.14 14.38 1.74
N ASP A 43 -2.35 14.43 2.81
CA ASP A 43 -0.89 14.32 2.71
C ASP A 43 -0.50 12.97 2.13
N ALA A 44 -1.18 11.90 2.53
CA ALA A 44 -0.93 10.56 1.98
C ALA A 44 -1.17 10.53 0.47
N LEU A 45 -2.26 11.12 -0.01
CA LEU A 45 -2.56 11.20 -1.43
C LEU A 45 -1.51 11.96 -2.21
N GLU A 46 -0.94 13.02 -1.62
CA GLU A 46 0.16 13.74 -2.26
C GLU A 46 1.43 12.90 -2.34
N LYS A 47 1.75 12.18 -1.27
CA LYS A 47 2.99 11.40 -1.19
C LYS A 47 3.04 10.22 -2.16
N VAL A 48 1.91 9.72 -2.62
CA VAL A 48 1.88 8.61 -3.58
C VAL A 48 2.00 9.04 -5.03
N LYS A 49 1.91 10.34 -5.33
CA LYS A 49 1.88 10.85 -6.71
C LYS A 49 3.16 10.60 -7.49
N ASP A 50 4.30 10.51 -6.83
CA ASP A 50 5.58 10.33 -7.51
C ASP A 50 5.85 8.88 -7.94
N GLY A 51 4.94 7.96 -7.61
CA GLY A 51 5.07 6.55 -7.98
C GLY A 51 6.07 5.74 -7.17
N SER A 52 6.62 6.31 -6.09
CA SER A 52 7.66 5.64 -5.30
C SER A 52 7.13 4.69 -4.23
N VAL A 53 5.84 4.75 -3.90
CA VAL A 53 5.26 3.96 -2.81
C VAL A 53 4.84 2.58 -3.30
N ASP A 54 5.32 1.55 -2.61
CA ASP A 54 5.04 0.16 -2.96
C ASP A 54 3.95 -0.49 -2.10
N LEU A 55 3.67 0.07 -0.95
CA LEU A 55 2.65 -0.45 -0.04
C LEU A 55 2.20 0.66 0.92
N ILE A 56 0.93 0.65 1.28
CA ILE A 56 0.37 1.63 2.22
C ILE A 56 -0.23 0.89 3.41
N ILE A 57 0.14 1.32 4.62
CA ILE A 57 -0.51 0.91 5.86
C ILE A 57 -1.34 2.11 6.29
N LEU A 58 -2.65 1.94 6.38
CA LEU A 58 -3.60 3.04 6.42
C LEU A 58 -4.58 2.90 7.56
N ASP A 59 -4.55 3.85 8.50
CA ASP A 59 -5.55 3.94 9.56
C ASP A 59 -6.89 4.38 8.98
N VAL A 60 -7.96 3.79 9.49
CA VAL A 60 -9.32 4.10 9.04
C VAL A 60 -9.85 5.39 9.66
N MET A 61 -9.65 5.55 10.96
CA MET A 61 -10.27 6.63 11.74
C MET A 61 -9.36 7.87 11.76
N MET A 62 -9.46 8.70 10.73
CA MET A 62 -8.73 9.96 10.64
C MET A 62 -9.70 11.12 10.41
N PRO A 63 -9.38 12.32 10.94
CA PRO A 63 -10.22 13.49 10.68
C PRO A 63 -10.13 13.94 9.22
N ARG A 64 -11.15 14.62 8.77
CA ARG A 64 -11.29 15.22 7.43
C ARG A 64 -11.44 14.19 6.30
N LEU A 65 -10.46 13.32 6.13
CA LEU A 65 -10.49 12.29 5.08
C LEU A 65 -10.20 10.94 5.74
N SER A 66 -11.20 10.07 5.80
CA SER A 66 -11.05 8.76 6.42
C SER A 66 -10.19 7.83 5.57
N GLY A 67 -9.69 6.75 6.20
CA GLY A 67 -8.95 5.72 5.48
C GLY A 67 -9.79 5.05 4.40
N PHE A 68 -11.10 4.91 4.59
CA PHE A 68 -11.98 4.39 3.54
C PHE A 68 -11.95 5.25 2.30
N GLU A 69 -12.01 6.56 2.47
CA GLU A 69 -11.99 7.51 1.36
C GLU A 69 -10.64 7.53 0.65
N VAL A 70 -9.55 7.51 1.41
CA VAL A 70 -8.19 7.44 0.84
C VAL A 70 -8.07 6.18 -0.01
N CYS A 71 -8.44 5.03 0.54
CA CYS A 71 -8.40 3.75 -0.16
C CYS A 71 -9.21 3.78 -1.45
N SER A 72 -10.44 4.25 -1.36
CA SER A 72 -11.34 4.34 -2.51
C SER A 72 -10.76 5.22 -3.62
N ARG A 73 -10.18 6.36 -3.28
CA ARG A 73 -9.54 7.25 -4.26
C ARG A 73 -8.32 6.59 -4.92
N LEU A 74 -7.49 5.93 -4.13
CA LEU A 74 -6.30 5.25 -4.66
C LEU A 74 -6.68 4.11 -5.59
N LYS A 75 -7.69 3.32 -5.22
CA LYS A 75 -8.13 2.19 -6.04
C LYS A 75 -8.89 2.61 -7.30
N SER A 76 -9.35 3.84 -7.35
CA SER A 76 -10.07 4.38 -8.51
C SER A 76 -9.13 5.02 -9.54
N SER A 77 -7.86 5.21 -9.23
CA SER A 77 -6.89 5.84 -10.13
C SER A 77 -5.98 4.80 -10.77
N PRO A 78 -5.80 4.82 -12.10
CA PRO A 78 -4.92 3.86 -12.78
C PRO A 78 -3.48 3.88 -12.27
N GLU A 79 -2.98 5.05 -11.82
CA GLU A 79 -1.60 5.21 -11.35
C GLU A 79 -1.36 4.56 -10.00
N THR A 80 -2.41 4.38 -9.19
CA THR A 80 -2.28 3.93 -7.79
C THR A 80 -3.05 2.67 -7.46
N LYS A 81 -3.94 2.21 -8.35
CA LYS A 81 -4.82 1.07 -8.06
C LYS A 81 -4.09 -0.23 -7.71
N ASN A 82 -2.87 -0.40 -8.18
CA ASN A 82 -2.07 -1.61 -7.94
C ASN A 82 -1.21 -1.53 -6.68
N ILE A 83 -1.21 -0.39 -5.97
CA ILE A 83 -0.50 -0.29 -4.70
C ILE A 83 -1.31 -1.05 -3.64
N PRO A 84 -0.75 -2.11 -3.02
CA PRO A 84 -1.46 -2.82 -1.96
C PRO A 84 -1.72 -1.92 -0.76
N ILE A 85 -2.89 -2.04 -0.18
CA ILE A 85 -3.31 -1.26 1.00
C ILE A 85 -3.71 -2.22 2.10
N ILE A 86 -3.06 -2.08 3.27
CA ILE A 86 -3.43 -2.78 4.48
C ILE A 86 -4.09 -1.75 5.40
N MET A 87 -5.37 -1.91 5.67
CA MET A 87 -6.05 -1.06 6.64
C MET A 87 -5.77 -1.52 8.06
N VAL A 88 -5.56 -0.57 8.96
CA VAL A 88 -5.37 -0.83 10.38
C VAL A 88 -6.50 -0.13 11.12
N THR A 89 -7.26 -0.88 11.92
CA THR A 89 -8.49 -0.33 12.47
C THR A 89 -8.91 -1.04 13.74
N ALA A 90 -9.65 -0.32 14.59
CA ALA A 90 -10.34 -0.89 15.73
C ALA A 90 -11.77 -1.34 15.37
N LEU A 91 -12.06 -1.56 14.10
CA LEU A 91 -13.38 -1.94 13.62
C LEU A 91 -13.82 -3.26 14.23
N THR A 92 -14.99 -3.25 14.86
CA THR A 92 -15.55 -4.43 15.52
C THR A 92 -16.93 -4.79 14.98
N GLU A 93 -17.53 -3.91 14.19
CA GLU A 93 -18.88 -4.10 13.66
C GLU A 93 -18.84 -4.60 12.21
N LEU A 94 -19.80 -5.45 11.87
CA LEU A 94 -19.90 -6.04 10.53
C LEU A 94 -20.00 -4.97 9.42
N GLY A 95 -20.77 -3.92 9.67
CA GLY A 95 -20.91 -2.82 8.69
C GLY A 95 -19.60 -2.11 8.39
N ASP A 96 -18.72 -1.99 9.38
CA ASP A 96 -17.41 -1.39 9.20
C ASP A 96 -16.48 -2.28 8.37
N ILE A 97 -16.59 -3.60 8.58
CA ILE A 97 -15.84 -4.57 7.78
C ILE A 97 -16.28 -4.51 6.32
N GLU A 98 -17.59 -4.48 6.08
CA GLU A 98 -18.14 -4.35 4.74
C GLU A 98 -17.66 -3.06 4.06
N ARG A 99 -17.60 -1.97 4.82
CA ARG A 99 -17.14 -0.69 4.31
C ARG A 99 -15.66 -0.74 3.90
N ALA A 100 -14.83 -1.43 4.68
CA ALA A 100 -13.43 -1.66 4.34
C ALA A 100 -13.31 -2.44 3.04
N ILE A 101 -14.04 -3.53 2.90
CA ILE A 101 -14.05 -4.36 1.71
C ILE A 101 -14.51 -3.55 0.50
N ASN A 102 -15.58 -2.78 0.63
CA ASN A 102 -16.14 -1.98 -0.46
C ASN A 102 -15.21 -0.82 -0.89
N SER A 103 -14.31 -0.38 -0.01
CA SER A 103 -13.33 0.64 -0.37
C SER A 103 -12.20 0.11 -1.25
N GLY A 104 -12.09 -1.22 -1.38
CA GLY A 104 -11.10 -1.87 -2.22
C GLY A 104 -9.80 -2.22 -1.52
N THR A 105 -9.82 -2.27 -0.17
CA THR A 105 -8.61 -2.65 0.58
C THR A 105 -8.16 -4.07 0.22
N ASP A 106 -6.86 -4.29 0.23
CA ASP A 106 -6.28 -5.60 -0.05
C ASP A 106 -6.25 -6.50 1.19
N ASP A 107 -6.14 -5.88 2.37
CA ASP A 107 -6.11 -6.59 3.64
C ASP A 107 -6.43 -5.62 4.78
N PHE A 108 -6.70 -6.14 5.95
CA PHE A 108 -6.89 -5.30 7.13
C PHE A 108 -6.41 -6.00 8.40
N LEU A 109 -5.98 -5.19 9.37
CA LEU A 109 -5.51 -5.64 10.67
C LEU A 109 -6.28 -4.91 11.76
N SER A 110 -6.61 -5.63 12.83
CA SER A 110 -7.27 -5.04 13.98
C SER A 110 -6.26 -4.44 14.94
N LYS A 111 -6.62 -3.31 15.55
CA LYS A 111 -5.85 -2.74 16.67
C LYS A 111 -6.19 -3.47 17.96
N PRO A 112 -5.23 -3.71 18.86
CA PRO A 112 -3.81 -3.36 18.75
C PRO A 112 -3.08 -4.25 17.75
N VAL A 113 -2.18 -3.66 16.95
CA VAL A 113 -1.48 -4.39 15.89
C VAL A 113 -0.45 -5.35 16.50
N ASN A 114 -0.52 -6.61 16.08
CA ASN A 114 0.48 -7.62 16.42
C ASN A 114 1.66 -7.51 15.45
N LYS A 115 2.88 -7.42 15.98
CA LYS A 115 4.07 -7.25 15.16
C LYS A 115 4.25 -8.36 14.13
N LEU A 116 4.14 -9.62 14.55
CA LEU A 116 4.33 -10.76 13.66
C LEU A 116 3.28 -10.78 12.55
N GLU A 117 2.03 -10.50 12.89
CA GLU A 117 0.94 -10.44 11.93
C GLU A 117 1.19 -9.34 10.91
N LEU A 118 1.59 -8.14 11.35
CA LEU A 118 1.91 -7.03 10.46
C LEU A 118 3.02 -7.41 9.49
N ILE A 119 4.13 -7.93 10.01
CA ILE A 119 5.30 -8.31 9.19
C ILE A 119 4.89 -9.35 8.14
N THR A 120 4.12 -10.34 8.54
CA THR A 120 3.66 -11.40 7.64
C THR A 120 2.80 -10.83 6.51
N ARG A 121 1.85 -9.96 6.84
CA ARG A 121 0.98 -9.31 5.84
C ARG A 121 1.77 -8.41 4.90
N VAL A 122 2.68 -7.61 5.45
CA VAL A 122 3.52 -6.71 4.66
C VAL A 122 4.35 -7.51 3.66
N ARG A 123 5.02 -8.57 4.10
CA ARG A 123 5.81 -9.41 3.20
C ARG A 123 4.98 -10.03 2.08
N THR A 124 3.78 -10.51 2.42
CA THR A 124 2.87 -11.07 1.43
C THR A 124 2.44 -10.02 0.40
N MET A 125 2.06 -8.84 0.86
CA MET A 125 1.60 -7.76 -0.03
C MET A 125 2.72 -7.24 -0.92
N LEU A 126 3.94 -7.13 -0.40
CA LEU A 126 5.09 -6.72 -1.22
C LEU A 126 5.42 -7.75 -2.29
N ARG A 127 5.26 -9.03 -1.99
CA ARG A 127 5.44 -10.11 -2.97
C ARG A 127 4.40 -10.02 -4.07
N ILE A 128 3.14 -9.78 -3.71
CA ILE A 128 2.07 -9.61 -4.68
C ILE A 128 2.35 -8.39 -5.57
N ARG A 129 2.78 -7.28 -4.98
CA ARG A 129 3.15 -6.08 -5.73
C ARG A 129 4.25 -6.37 -6.75
N ASP A 130 5.31 -7.04 -6.32
CA ASP A 130 6.44 -7.38 -7.20
C ASP A 130 6.00 -8.30 -8.35
N LEU A 131 5.19 -9.31 -8.06
CA LEU A 131 4.67 -10.22 -9.08
C LEU A 131 3.74 -9.50 -10.07
N THR A 132 2.92 -8.60 -9.59
CA THR A 132 2.01 -7.81 -10.43
C THR A 132 2.81 -6.93 -11.38
N ASP A 133 3.84 -6.25 -10.90
CA ASP A 133 4.70 -5.41 -11.72
C ASP A 133 5.43 -6.23 -12.79
N LYS A 134 5.93 -7.40 -12.44
CA LYS A 134 6.61 -8.28 -13.39
C LYS A 134 5.65 -8.78 -14.46
N LEU A 135 4.43 -9.13 -14.08
CA LEU A 135 3.42 -9.58 -15.03
C LEU A 135 3.07 -8.47 -16.02
N GLU A 136 2.84 -7.26 -15.54
CA GLU A 136 2.52 -6.12 -16.40
C GLU A 136 3.64 -5.84 -17.40
N ARG A 137 4.89 -5.87 -16.96
CA ARG A 137 6.04 -5.66 -17.86
C ARG A 137 6.13 -6.76 -18.92
N THR A 138 5.86 -8.01 -18.53
CA THR A 138 5.86 -9.14 -19.46
C THR A 138 4.77 -8.99 -20.51
N LEU A 139 3.57 -8.59 -20.09
CA LEU A 139 2.44 -8.39 -21.00
C LEU A 139 2.72 -7.24 -21.98
N GLU A 140 3.32 -6.15 -21.52
CA GLU A 140 3.73 -5.05 -22.39
C GLU A 140 4.74 -5.52 -23.44
N TYR A 141 5.73 -6.28 -23.03
CA TYR A 141 6.75 -6.81 -23.93
C TYR A 141 6.13 -7.71 -25.01
N ILE A 142 5.21 -8.58 -24.61
CA ILE A 142 4.50 -9.45 -25.57
C ILE A 142 3.69 -8.62 -26.56
N SER A 143 3.00 -7.60 -26.07
CA SER A 143 2.22 -6.70 -26.91
C SER A 143 3.08 -5.96 -27.93
N GLU A 144 4.28 -5.51 -27.52
CA GLU A 144 5.22 -4.87 -28.44
C GLU A 144 5.70 -5.83 -29.52
N ILE A 145 5.99 -7.08 -29.17
CA ILE A 145 6.42 -8.09 -30.14
C ILE A 145 5.30 -8.35 -31.13
N GLU A 146 4.08 -8.55 -30.67
CA GLU A 146 2.93 -8.78 -31.55
C GLU A 146 2.71 -7.61 -32.51
N SER A 147 2.83 -6.39 -32.01
CA SER A 147 2.68 -5.19 -32.84
C SER A 147 3.73 -5.14 -33.94
N LYS A 148 4.99 -5.50 -33.63
CA LYS A 148 6.07 -5.53 -34.62
C LYS A 148 5.86 -6.61 -35.69
N LEU A 149 5.32 -7.76 -35.28
CA LEU A 149 5.03 -8.86 -36.22
C LEU A 149 3.89 -8.50 -37.16
N GLU A 150 2.87 -7.79 -36.68
CA GLU A 150 1.75 -7.34 -37.51
C GLU A 150 2.18 -6.31 -38.54
N ASN A 151 3.20 -5.51 -38.25
CA ASN A 151 3.69 -4.46 -39.14
C ASN A 151 4.71 -4.95 -40.17
N ASN A 152 5.03 -6.21 -40.13
CA ASN A 152 5.91 -6.86 -41.15
C ASN A 152 5.08 -7.75 -42.06
#